data_b5384bd6ed478344a24c3fc82cddee78
#
_entry.id   b5384bd6ed478344a24c3fc82cddee78
#
_cell.length_a   1.000
_cell.length_b   1.000
_cell.length_c   1.000
_cell.angle_alpha   90.00
_cell.angle_beta   90.00
_cell.angle_gamma   90.00
#
_symmetry.space_group_name_H-M   'P 1'
#
loop_
_entity.id
_entity.type
_entity.pdbx_description
1 polymer ?
#
loop_
_entity_poly.entity_id
_entity_poly.type
_entity_poly.pdbx_seq_one_letter_code
_entity_poly.pdbx_strand_id
1 'polypeptide(L)'
;MAKGGKNPIRATVSMKIGVSEPLLALSRNYVKALKFVLFWLKERNVNPKEKGILQLIHQELYEKIREEFQLPSKIAEDCYRDALAIYKGWYNNTNKGRFPWVHKPTVWLSPRLSYSLNLEKMGVKIASVGELPILGYPRNLSSYKDWKMKEARLVIKDSQAFLKVVFEKEQEQIVPMDGVAVDVNMNEIVAGKDDTHYVRIPTRLSDSHHWKSLAEVLQKKYPKRWKENKRILYRIHSFHLKAKCIMEDSARKIGKWVVDIDRDLGANVIKLENLRDLIKNVKDLPKEYRDKLYLMQYRRIQYWIEWQAKKHGLIVEYVPAFYSSVTCPKCGKKMKETSHRWFSCSCGYENDRDVIAVANLNGRGSLSLSTAPQMRNVNPNR
;
A
#
# COMPACT_ATOMS: atom_id res chain seq x y z
N MET A 1 9.22 -23.28 20.41
CA MET A 1 8.85 -21.83 20.48
C MET A 1 9.43 -21.14 19.26
N ALA A 2 8.59 -20.82 18.26
CA ALA A 2 9.03 -20.10 17.08
C ALA A 2 9.38 -18.67 17.51
N LYS A 3 10.59 -18.21 17.18
CA LYS A 3 11.01 -16.82 17.34
C LYS A 3 10.09 -15.98 16.43
N GLY A 4 9.02 -15.40 16.97
CA GLY A 4 8.17 -14.44 16.30
C GLY A 4 9.01 -13.23 15.92
N GLY A 5 9.46 -13.18 14.66
CA GLY A 5 10.18 -12.02 14.14
C GLY A 5 9.26 -10.81 14.23
N LYS A 6 9.65 -9.84 15.04
CA LYS A 6 8.98 -8.53 15.12
C LYS A 6 9.05 -7.89 13.73
N ASN A 7 7.95 -7.94 12.99
CA ASN A 7 7.86 -7.24 11.71
C ASN A 7 7.60 -5.76 12.00
N PRO A 8 8.58 -4.86 11.78
CA PRO A 8 8.40 -3.44 12.06
C PRO A 8 7.36 -2.83 11.12
N ILE A 9 6.63 -1.86 11.62
CA ILE A 9 5.72 -1.05 10.82
C ILE A 9 6.51 0.05 10.16
N ARG A 10 6.26 0.29 8.87
CA ARG A 10 6.89 1.35 8.09
C ARG A 10 5.88 2.30 7.51
N ALA A 11 6.17 3.58 7.60
CA ALA A 11 5.42 4.66 6.97
C ALA A 11 6.36 5.51 6.13
N THR A 12 5.89 6.01 4.99
CA THR A 12 6.67 6.92 4.15
C THR A 12 6.03 8.29 4.15
N VAL A 13 6.79 9.30 4.54
CA VAL A 13 6.39 10.71 4.50
C VAL A 13 7.09 11.38 3.33
N SER A 14 6.33 12.03 2.46
CA SER A 14 6.86 12.79 1.32
C SER A 14 6.92 14.26 1.67
N MET A 15 8.10 14.87 1.57
CA MET A 15 8.37 16.26 1.84
C MET A 15 8.82 16.92 0.53
N LYS A 16 8.24 18.07 0.18
CA LYS A 16 8.75 18.89 -0.90
C LYS A 16 9.96 19.68 -0.37
N ILE A 17 11.06 19.65 -1.10
CA ILE A 17 12.30 20.35 -0.73
C ILE A 17 12.72 21.36 -1.80
N GLY A 18 13.59 22.27 -1.41
CA GLY A 18 14.20 23.22 -2.34
C GLY A 18 14.96 22.49 -3.45
N VAL A 19 15.08 23.13 -4.60
CA VAL A 19 15.85 22.63 -5.76
C VAL A 19 17.08 23.49 -5.93
N SER A 20 18.24 22.85 -6.11
CA SER A 20 19.51 23.50 -6.42
C SER A 20 20.21 22.78 -7.55
N GLU A 21 21.13 23.45 -8.25
CA GLU A 21 21.88 22.78 -9.33
C GLU A 21 22.73 21.60 -8.82
N PRO A 22 23.40 21.66 -7.65
CA PRO A 22 24.08 20.50 -7.08
C PRO A 22 23.13 19.30 -6.84
N LEU A 23 21.88 19.54 -6.44
CA LEU A 23 20.88 18.48 -6.26
C LEU A 23 20.50 17.82 -7.59
N LEU A 24 20.31 18.62 -8.62
CA LEU A 24 20.00 18.14 -9.97
C LEU A 24 21.20 17.38 -10.56
N ALA A 25 22.41 17.88 -10.37
CA ALA A 25 23.64 17.20 -10.79
C ALA A 25 23.81 15.85 -10.10
N LEU A 26 23.66 15.79 -8.76
CA LEU A 26 23.67 14.55 -8.00
C LEU A 26 22.68 13.53 -8.57
N SER A 27 21.45 13.96 -8.83
CA SER A 27 20.41 13.07 -9.37
C SER A 27 20.75 12.55 -10.77
N ARG A 28 21.27 13.41 -11.65
CA ARG A 28 21.69 13.00 -13.01
C ARG A 28 22.85 11.99 -12.95
N ASN A 29 23.85 12.27 -12.11
CA ASN A 29 25.03 11.43 -11.95
C ASN A 29 24.65 10.07 -11.34
N TYR A 30 23.78 10.05 -10.33
CA TYR A 30 23.28 8.81 -9.75
C TYR A 30 22.57 7.92 -10.78
N VAL A 31 21.71 8.48 -11.63
CA VAL A 31 21.01 7.71 -12.67
C VAL A 31 21.98 7.17 -13.71
N LYS A 32 23.03 7.94 -14.08
CA LYS A 32 24.08 7.45 -14.99
C LYS A 32 24.83 6.27 -14.36
N ALA A 33 25.27 6.41 -13.11
CA ALA A 33 25.95 5.35 -12.37
C ALA A 33 25.05 4.10 -12.19
N LEU A 34 23.77 4.28 -11.86
CA LEU A 34 22.81 3.20 -11.72
C LEU A 34 22.65 2.40 -13.02
N LYS A 35 22.56 3.08 -14.17
CA LYS A 35 22.51 2.44 -15.49
C LYS A 35 23.80 1.70 -15.81
N PHE A 36 24.94 2.28 -15.48
CA PHE A 36 26.25 1.65 -15.66
C PHE A 36 26.34 0.32 -14.87
N VAL A 37 25.95 0.32 -13.59
CA VAL A 37 25.95 -0.90 -12.77
C VAL A 37 24.95 -1.93 -13.29
N LEU A 38 23.74 -1.51 -13.70
CA LEU A 38 22.75 -2.42 -14.30
C LEU A 38 23.27 -3.08 -15.57
N PHE A 39 23.96 -2.30 -16.42
CA PHE A 39 24.57 -2.82 -17.65
C PHE A 39 25.68 -3.84 -17.31
N TRP A 40 26.57 -3.53 -16.38
CA TRP A 40 27.62 -4.43 -15.93
C TRP A 40 27.07 -5.77 -15.39
N LEU A 41 26.00 -5.72 -14.55
CA LEU A 41 25.31 -6.92 -14.05
C LEU A 41 24.71 -7.78 -15.16
N LYS A 42 24.17 -7.13 -16.19
CA LYS A 42 23.59 -7.80 -17.36
C LYS A 42 24.66 -8.48 -18.22
N GLU A 43 25.69 -7.76 -18.61
CA GLU A 43 26.76 -8.27 -19.49
C GLU A 43 27.49 -9.47 -18.90
N ARG A 44 27.70 -9.46 -17.58
CA ARG A 44 28.32 -10.60 -16.87
C ARG A 44 27.33 -11.68 -16.47
N ASN A 45 26.08 -11.55 -16.83
CA ASN A 45 25.01 -12.49 -16.46
C ASN A 45 25.06 -12.90 -14.98
N VAL A 46 25.23 -11.93 -14.09
CA VAL A 46 25.48 -12.14 -12.66
C VAL A 46 24.30 -12.86 -12.03
N ASN A 47 24.59 -13.88 -11.21
CA ASN A 47 23.58 -14.51 -10.38
C ASN A 47 23.37 -13.67 -9.10
N PRO A 48 22.25 -12.94 -8.94
CA PRO A 48 22.05 -12.05 -7.79
C PRO A 48 21.79 -12.78 -6.46
N LYS A 49 21.72 -14.12 -6.48
CA LYS A 49 21.53 -14.97 -5.27
C LYS A 49 22.87 -15.50 -4.75
N GLU A 50 23.95 -15.31 -5.48
CA GLU A 50 25.28 -15.78 -5.12
C GLU A 50 25.79 -15.07 -3.86
N LYS A 51 26.41 -15.84 -2.97
CA LYS A 51 27.05 -15.29 -1.77
C LYS A 51 28.26 -14.44 -2.16
N GLY A 52 28.41 -13.27 -1.55
CA GLY A 52 29.55 -12.37 -1.81
C GLY A 52 29.35 -11.42 -3.00
N ILE A 53 28.22 -11.49 -3.75
CA ILE A 53 27.99 -10.62 -4.92
C ILE A 53 28.12 -9.12 -4.60
N LEU A 54 27.67 -8.67 -3.43
CA LEU A 54 27.86 -7.28 -3.00
C LEU A 54 29.31 -6.91 -2.80
N GLN A 55 30.12 -7.82 -2.29
CA GLN A 55 31.56 -7.61 -2.10
C GLN A 55 32.26 -7.52 -3.45
N LEU A 56 31.91 -8.39 -4.41
CA LEU A 56 32.43 -8.35 -5.77
C LEU A 56 32.11 -7.00 -6.46
N ILE A 57 30.86 -6.57 -6.38
CA ILE A 57 30.44 -5.28 -6.94
C ILE A 57 31.20 -4.13 -6.30
N HIS A 58 31.38 -4.17 -4.98
CA HIS A 58 32.15 -3.15 -4.26
C HIS A 58 33.61 -3.09 -4.77
N GLN A 59 34.30 -4.23 -4.83
CA GLN A 59 35.69 -4.30 -5.27
C GLN A 59 35.89 -3.83 -6.72
N GLU A 60 34.99 -4.18 -7.63
CA GLU A 60 35.14 -3.87 -9.05
C GLU A 60 34.60 -2.50 -9.47
N LEU A 61 33.55 -2.00 -8.80
CA LEU A 61 32.82 -0.82 -9.30
C LEU A 61 32.85 0.39 -8.36
N TYR A 62 33.16 0.22 -7.07
CA TYR A 62 33.03 1.31 -6.10
C TYR A 62 33.83 2.55 -6.47
N GLU A 63 35.15 2.40 -6.74
CA GLU A 63 36.01 3.52 -7.12
C GLU A 63 35.57 4.15 -8.46
N LYS A 64 35.25 3.33 -9.45
CA LYS A 64 34.73 3.82 -10.73
C LYS A 64 33.47 4.66 -10.57
N ILE A 65 32.52 4.21 -9.71
CA ILE A 65 31.28 4.95 -9.45
C ILE A 65 31.57 6.29 -8.75
N ARG A 66 32.53 6.32 -7.84
CA ARG A 66 32.92 7.54 -7.15
C ARG A 66 33.56 8.55 -8.07
N GLU A 67 34.53 8.11 -8.86
CA GLU A 67 35.37 9.00 -9.68
C GLU A 67 34.66 9.43 -10.96
N GLU A 68 34.16 8.49 -11.76
CA GLU A 68 33.54 8.81 -13.06
C GLU A 68 32.21 9.54 -12.92
N PHE A 69 31.40 9.21 -11.89
CA PHE A 69 30.11 9.84 -11.68
C PHE A 69 30.09 10.85 -10.53
N GLN A 70 31.24 11.14 -9.90
CA GLN A 70 31.38 12.14 -8.85
C GLN A 70 30.35 11.96 -7.71
N LEU A 71 30.10 10.72 -7.30
CA LEU A 71 29.17 10.42 -6.21
C LEU A 71 29.90 10.35 -4.85
N PRO A 72 29.33 10.93 -3.78
CA PRO A 72 29.82 10.74 -2.42
C PRO A 72 29.89 9.26 -2.05
N SER A 73 30.87 8.87 -1.25
CA SER A 73 31.17 7.47 -0.91
C SER A 73 29.93 6.66 -0.51
N LYS A 74 29.10 7.17 0.38
CA LYS A 74 27.89 6.44 0.81
C LYS A 74 26.80 6.41 -0.26
N ILE A 75 26.67 7.45 -1.05
CA ILE A 75 25.70 7.48 -2.18
C ILE A 75 26.13 6.53 -3.31
N ALA A 76 27.44 6.39 -3.55
CA ALA A 76 27.99 5.41 -4.48
C ALA A 76 27.68 3.98 -4.03
N GLU A 77 27.89 3.70 -2.73
CA GLU A 77 27.50 2.40 -2.13
C GLU A 77 26.01 2.11 -2.28
N ASP A 78 25.16 3.07 -1.92
CA ASP A 78 23.71 2.94 -2.05
C ASP A 78 23.28 2.78 -3.51
N CYS A 79 23.99 3.37 -4.47
CA CYS A 79 23.72 3.26 -5.91
C CYS A 79 23.86 1.82 -6.44
N TYR A 80 24.97 1.15 -6.16
CA TYR A 80 25.12 -0.23 -6.65
C TYR A 80 24.22 -1.22 -5.89
N ARG A 81 23.91 -0.97 -4.62
CA ARG A 81 22.88 -1.75 -3.89
C ARG A 81 21.50 -1.59 -4.49
N ASP A 82 21.13 -0.38 -4.90
CA ASP A 82 19.86 -0.10 -5.61
C ASP A 82 19.82 -0.81 -6.97
N ALA A 83 20.91 -0.74 -7.73
CA ALA A 83 21.02 -1.45 -8.99
C ALA A 83 20.87 -2.96 -8.83
N LEU A 84 21.54 -3.55 -7.84
CA LEU A 84 21.43 -4.98 -7.55
C LEU A 84 20.00 -5.36 -7.14
N ALA A 85 19.31 -4.53 -6.36
CA ALA A 85 17.92 -4.76 -5.98
C ALA A 85 16.97 -4.74 -7.20
N ILE A 86 17.15 -3.78 -8.12
CA ILE A 86 16.40 -3.69 -9.36
C ILE A 86 16.68 -4.92 -10.24
N TYR A 87 17.95 -5.28 -10.41
CA TYR A 87 18.37 -6.44 -11.18
C TYR A 87 17.80 -7.74 -10.61
N LYS A 88 17.87 -7.94 -9.29
CA LYS A 88 17.31 -9.09 -8.58
C LYS A 88 15.79 -9.22 -8.79
N GLY A 89 15.07 -8.09 -8.76
CA GLY A 89 13.65 -8.06 -9.06
C GLY A 89 13.32 -8.55 -10.47
N TRP A 90 14.09 -8.12 -11.47
CA TRP A 90 13.96 -8.56 -12.85
C TRP A 90 14.39 -10.04 -13.03
N TYR A 91 15.52 -10.43 -12.44
CA TYR A 91 16.07 -11.79 -12.54
C TYR A 91 15.11 -12.86 -11.99
N ASN A 92 14.43 -12.56 -10.89
CA ASN A 92 13.48 -13.47 -10.23
C ASN A 92 12.07 -13.48 -10.87
N ASN A 93 11.82 -12.62 -11.85
CA ASN A 93 10.53 -12.62 -12.53
C ASN A 93 10.47 -13.78 -13.54
N THR A 94 9.52 -14.70 -13.34
CA THR A 94 9.31 -15.86 -14.23
C THR A 94 8.92 -15.43 -15.65
N ASN A 95 8.16 -14.34 -15.78
CA ASN A 95 7.84 -13.70 -17.05
C ASN A 95 8.84 -12.54 -17.31
N LYS A 96 10.10 -12.89 -17.62
CA LYS A 96 11.14 -11.90 -17.91
C LYS A 96 10.69 -10.98 -19.05
N GLY A 97 10.18 -9.81 -18.71
CA GLY A 97 9.95 -8.73 -19.65
C GLY A 97 11.26 -8.09 -20.12
N ARG A 98 11.15 -6.93 -20.75
CA ARG A 98 12.34 -6.15 -21.15
C ARG A 98 13.24 -5.88 -19.94
N PHE A 99 14.54 -5.85 -20.18
CA PHE A 99 15.53 -5.47 -19.18
C PHE A 99 15.15 -4.11 -18.52
N PRO A 100 15.28 -3.97 -17.19
CA PRO A 100 14.84 -2.75 -16.51
C PRO A 100 15.64 -1.54 -16.99
N TRP A 101 14.92 -0.53 -17.46
CA TRP A 101 15.47 0.75 -17.85
C TRP A 101 14.99 1.84 -16.91
N VAL A 102 15.92 2.53 -16.28
CA VAL A 102 15.59 3.58 -15.32
C VAL A 102 15.30 4.89 -16.04
N HIS A 103 14.04 5.31 -16.01
CA HIS A 103 13.58 6.54 -16.65
C HIS A 103 13.45 7.72 -15.66
N LYS A 104 13.08 7.43 -14.42
CA LYS A 104 12.80 8.46 -13.42
C LYS A 104 13.99 8.62 -12.49
N PRO A 105 14.50 9.83 -12.30
CA PRO A 105 15.58 10.08 -11.35
C PRO A 105 15.08 9.88 -9.92
N THR A 106 15.57 8.83 -9.27
CA THR A 106 15.39 8.56 -7.85
C THR A 106 16.74 8.22 -7.25
N VAL A 107 17.11 8.89 -6.15
CA VAL A 107 18.36 8.64 -5.45
C VAL A 107 18.06 7.98 -4.11
N TRP A 108 18.72 6.90 -3.81
CA TRP A 108 18.65 6.27 -2.48
C TRP A 108 19.59 7.01 -1.52
N LEU A 109 19.07 7.35 -0.34
CA LEU A 109 19.81 8.05 0.68
C LEU A 109 19.71 7.32 2.01
N SER A 110 20.85 7.09 2.65
CA SER A 110 20.97 6.45 3.96
C SER A 110 20.94 7.51 5.07
N PRO A 111 20.19 7.27 6.18
CA PRO A 111 20.06 8.24 7.25
C PRO A 111 21.39 8.49 7.94
N ARG A 112 21.64 9.73 8.35
CA ARG A 112 22.84 10.25 9.02
C ARG A 112 24.12 10.23 8.19
N LEU A 113 24.22 9.40 7.13
CA LEU A 113 25.40 9.27 6.28
C LEU A 113 25.28 10.09 5.00
N SER A 114 24.17 9.97 4.28
CA SER A 114 23.96 10.71 3.05
C SER A 114 22.84 11.76 3.13
N TYR A 115 22.00 11.70 4.16
CA TYR A 115 21.05 12.77 4.47
C TYR A 115 20.78 12.88 5.98
N SER A 116 20.40 14.07 6.43
CA SER A 116 19.86 14.33 7.77
C SER A 116 18.74 15.37 7.71
N LEU A 117 17.75 15.22 8.59
CA LEU A 117 16.63 16.15 8.73
C LEU A 117 16.80 17.00 9.97
N ASN A 118 16.59 18.29 9.83
CA ASN A 118 16.39 19.22 10.94
C ASN A 118 14.97 19.75 10.84
N LEU A 119 14.05 19.19 11.62
CA LEU A 119 12.64 19.53 11.56
C LEU A 119 12.33 20.87 12.24
N GLU A 120 13.15 21.29 13.19
CA GLU A 120 13.01 22.59 13.86
C GLU A 120 13.34 23.72 12.89
N LYS A 121 14.39 23.57 12.10
CA LYS A 121 14.80 24.54 11.07
C LYS A 121 14.12 24.31 9.72
N MET A 122 13.21 23.35 9.61
CA MET A 122 12.59 22.94 8.35
C MET A 122 13.61 22.74 7.23
N GLY A 123 14.72 22.05 7.54
CA GLY A 123 15.85 21.85 6.65
C GLY A 123 16.18 20.37 6.45
N VAL A 124 16.75 20.06 5.31
CA VAL A 124 17.37 18.77 5.01
C VAL A 124 18.78 19.00 4.50
N LYS A 125 19.76 18.32 5.11
CA LYS A 125 21.15 18.27 4.62
C LYS A 125 21.36 17.03 3.80
N ILE A 126 21.88 17.16 2.57
CA ILE A 126 22.21 16.05 1.67
C ILE A 126 23.72 16.11 1.36
N ALA A 127 24.38 14.97 1.42
CA ALA A 127 25.82 14.87 1.15
C ALA A 127 26.14 15.39 -0.26
N SER A 128 27.19 16.21 -0.38
CA SER A 128 27.63 16.94 -1.58
C SER A 128 26.70 18.05 -2.11
N VAL A 129 25.50 18.20 -1.53
CA VAL A 129 24.53 19.24 -1.95
C VAL A 129 24.47 20.39 -0.95
N GLY A 130 24.61 20.06 0.35
CA GLY A 130 24.42 21.00 1.43
C GLY A 130 23.03 20.99 2.02
N GLU A 131 22.65 22.08 2.67
CA GLU A 131 21.37 22.25 3.34
C GLU A 131 20.32 22.84 2.39
N LEU A 132 19.15 22.24 2.34
CA LEU A 132 18.01 22.67 1.53
C LEU A 132 16.77 22.87 2.40
N PRO A 133 15.92 23.87 2.10
CA PRO A 133 14.69 24.09 2.86
C PRO A 133 13.64 23.01 2.54
N ILE A 134 12.88 22.60 3.55
CA ILE A 134 11.65 21.83 3.38
C ILE A 134 10.51 22.82 3.12
N LEU A 135 9.85 22.68 1.96
CA LEU A 135 8.83 23.58 1.48
C LEU A 135 7.43 23.14 1.97
N GLY A 136 7.00 23.73 3.07
CA GLY A 136 5.73 23.42 3.73
C GLY A 136 5.81 22.23 4.68
N TYR A 137 5.01 22.27 5.75
CA TYR A 137 4.99 21.22 6.77
C TYR A 137 4.22 19.99 6.26
N PRO A 138 4.82 18.80 6.26
CA PRO A 138 4.12 17.58 5.85
C PRO A 138 3.00 17.24 6.84
N ARG A 139 1.76 17.15 6.37
CA ARG A 139 0.53 17.03 7.20
C ARG A 139 0.57 15.92 8.27
N ASN A 140 1.35 14.89 8.08
CA ASN A 140 1.37 13.72 8.98
C ASN A 140 2.70 13.56 9.72
N LEU A 141 3.62 14.51 9.62
CA LEU A 141 4.97 14.34 10.19
C LEU A 141 4.94 14.24 11.72
N SER A 142 4.03 14.99 12.37
CA SER A 142 3.85 14.94 13.82
C SER A 142 3.49 13.53 14.34
N SER A 143 2.79 12.73 13.56
CA SER A 143 2.42 11.35 13.90
C SER A 143 3.60 10.37 13.91
N TYR A 144 4.78 10.79 13.45
CA TYR A 144 5.96 9.94 13.31
C TYR A 144 7.17 10.47 14.08
N LYS A 145 6.98 11.42 15.02
CA LYS A 145 8.08 12.00 15.81
C LYS A 145 8.91 10.95 16.56
N ASP A 146 8.21 9.96 17.14
CA ASP A 146 8.83 8.90 17.95
C ASP A 146 9.27 7.68 17.13
N TRP A 147 9.10 7.74 15.81
CA TRP A 147 9.49 6.66 14.93
C TRP A 147 10.95 6.80 14.49
N LYS A 148 11.62 5.66 14.33
CA LYS A 148 13.01 5.63 13.85
C LYS A 148 13.06 5.99 12.37
N MET A 149 13.83 7.01 12.04
CA MET A 149 14.09 7.42 10.67
C MET A 149 15.02 6.40 9.97
N LYS A 150 14.62 5.98 8.79
CA LYS A 150 15.31 5.00 7.93
C LYS A 150 15.74 5.64 6.61
N GLU A 151 15.92 4.81 5.58
CA GLU A 151 16.29 5.26 4.24
C GLU A 151 15.30 6.27 3.66
N ALA A 152 15.78 7.12 2.77
CA ALA A 152 14.97 8.05 1.99
C ALA A 152 15.16 7.87 0.49
N ARG A 153 14.17 8.28 -0.28
CA ARG A 153 14.25 8.39 -1.74
C ARG A 153 14.08 9.86 -2.14
N LEU A 154 15.11 10.43 -2.73
CA LEU A 154 14.98 11.70 -3.43
C LEU A 154 14.36 11.44 -4.81
N VAL A 155 13.26 12.13 -5.11
CA VAL A 155 12.54 12.01 -6.38
C VAL A 155 12.44 13.39 -7.01
N ILE A 156 12.91 13.52 -8.24
CA ILE A 156 12.78 14.77 -9.02
C ILE A 156 11.72 14.53 -10.10
N LYS A 157 10.71 15.39 -10.12
CA LYS A 157 9.61 15.34 -11.07
C LYS A 157 9.15 16.75 -11.41
N ASP A 158 8.99 17.05 -12.70
CA ASP A 158 8.46 18.33 -13.19
C ASP A 158 9.16 19.57 -12.53
N SER A 159 10.49 19.54 -12.48
CA SER A 159 11.33 20.56 -11.83
C SER A 159 11.10 20.74 -10.32
N GLN A 160 10.42 19.81 -9.68
CA GLN A 160 10.21 19.77 -8.23
C GLN A 160 10.97 18.61 -7.60
N ALA A 161 11.50 18.81 -6.41
CA ALA A 161 12.19 17.79 -5.64
C ALA A 161 11.36 17.36 -4.43
N PHE A 162 11.26 16.03 -4.24
CA PHE A 162 10.56 15.41 -3.12
C PHE A 162 11.50 14.45 -2.41
N LEU A 163 11.64 14.62 -1.11
CA LEU A 163 12.30 13.64 -0.25
C LEU A 163 11.25 12.76 0.40
N LYS A 164 11.29 11.47 0.10
CA LYS A 164 10.39 10.45 0.66
C LYS A 164 11.14 9.69 1.74
N VAL A 165 10.88 10.01 2.99
CA VAL A 165 11.55 9.43 4.15
C VAL A 165 10.74 8.28 4.72
N VAL A 166 11.38 7.16 4.97
CA VAL A 166 10.79 6.00 5.64
C VAL A 166 10.97 6.15 7.14
N PHE A 167 9.88 6.03 7.87
CA PHE A 167 9.83 5.94 9.33
C PHE A 167 9.45 4.52 9.74
N GLU A 168 10.05 4.01 10.79
CA GLU A 168 9.87 2.64 11.27
C GLU A 168 9.61 2.63 12.78
N LYS A 169 8.62 1.86 13.21
CA LYS A 169 8.34 1.58 14.63
C LYS A 169 8.24 0.07 14.83
N GLU A 170 8.77 -0.42 15.94
CA GLU A 170 8.55 -1.80 16.37
C GLU A 170 7.10 -1.97 16.84
N GLN A 171 6.49 -3.10 16.52
CA GLN A 171 5.14 -3.42 16.97
C GLN A 171 5.20 -3.95 18.40
N GLU A 172 4.44 -3.36 19.29
CA GLU A 172 4.25 -3.85 20.65
C GLU A 172 3.40 -5.14 20.63
N GLN A 173 3.73 -6.08 21.51
CA GLN A 173 2.88 -7.26 21.71
C GLN A 173 1.74 -6.86 22.66
N ILE A 174 0.50 -7.07 22.20
CA ILE A 174 -0.71 -6.80 22.96
C ILE A 174 -1.40 -8.14 23.24
N VAL A 175 -1.94 -8.28 24.44
CA VAL A 175 -2.79 -9.42 24.78
C VAL A 175 -4.17 -9.18 24.15
N PRO A 176 -4.71 -10.12 23.36
CA PRO A 176 -6.06 -10.00 22.82
C PRO A 176 -7.09 -9.88 23.96
N MET A 177 -7.99 -8.90 23.85
CA MET A 177 -9.08 -8.70 24.81
C MET A 177 -10.42 -8.95 24.10
N ASP A 178 -10.98 -7.91 23.52
CA ASP A 178 -12.27 -7.93 22.84
C ASP A 178 -12.09 -7.58 21.35
N GLY A 179 -13.06 -7.88 20.51
CA GLY A 179 -12.95 -7.72 19.09
C GLY A 179 -14.06 -6.91 18.43
N VAL A 180 -13.70 -6.26 17.32
CA VAL A 180 -14.62 -5.66 16.35
C VAL A 180 -14.51 -6.41 15.04
N ALA A 181 -15.63 -6.91 14.53
CA ALA A 181 -15.68 -7.54 13.22
C ALA A 181 -16.03 -6.55 12.13
N VAL A 182 -15.56 -6.83 10.92
CA VAL A 182 -15.77 -5.98 9.73
C VAL A 182 -16.31 -6.82 8.59
N ASP A 183 -17.52 -6.53 8.18
CA ASP A 183 -18.15 -7.05 6.97
C ASP A 183 -17.93 -6.09 5.81
N VAL A 184 -17.34 -6.60 4.72
CA VAL A 184 -16.89 -5.77 3.58
C VAL A 184 -17.83 -5.95 2.40
N ASN A 185 -18.74 -5.02 2.20
CA ASN A 185 -19.65 -4.98 1.06
C ASN A 185 -19.24 -3.94 0.01
N MET A 186 -19.88 -3.98 -1.18
CA MET A 186 -19.52 -3.07 -2.28
C MET A 186 -19.78 -1.60 -1.96
N ASN A 187 -20.95 -1.28 -1.42
CA ASN A 187 -21.36 0.10 -1.21
C ASN A 187 -21.06 0.63 0.19
N GLU A 188 -20.96 -0.26 1.16
CA GLU A 188 -20.70 0.08 2.56
C GLU A 188 -19.88 -1.01 3.25
N ILE A 189 -19.25 -0.63 4.33
CA ILE A 189 -18.61 -1.51 5.30
C ILE A 189 -19.42 -1.43 6.57
N VAL A 190 -19.70 -2.58 7.18
CA VAL A 190 -20.29 -2.62 8.51
C VAL A 190 -19.22 -3.10 9.49
N ALA A 191 -18.95 -2.30 10.51
CA ALA A 191 -17.96 -2.61 11.53
C ALA A 191 -18.59 -2.49 12.91
N GLY A 192 -18.39 -3.47 13.78
CA GLY A 192 -18.99 -3.47 15.10
C GLY A 192 -18.65 -4.68 15.93
N LYS A 193 -19.12 -4.64 17.17
CA LYS A 193 -18.91 -5.69 18.16
C LYS A 193 -20.04 -6.73 18.15
N ASP A 194 -21.27 -6.27 17.99
CA ASP A 194 -22.49 -7.07 18.04
C ASP A 194 -23.62 -6.44 17.21
N ASP A 195 -24.85 -6.91 17.41
CA ASP A 195 -26.05 -6.46 16.72
C ASP A 195 -26.61 -5.11 17.23
N THR A 196 -26.00 -4.52 18.25
CA THR A 196 -26.39 -3.22 18.85
C THR A 196 -25.29 -2.17 18.73
N HIS A 197 -24.03 -2.59 18.71
CA HIS A 197 -22.86 -1.72 18.65
C HIS A 197 -22.13 -1.86 17.30
N TYR A 198 -22.65 -1.21 16.28
CA TYR A 198 -22.08 -1.22 14.94
C TYR A 198 -22.19 0.13 14.24
N VAL A 199 -21.37 0.33 13.22
CA VAL A 199 -21.34 1.53 12.37
C VAL A 199 -21.31 1.13 10.91
N ARG A 200 -22.03 1.86 10.06
CA ARG A 200 -22.01 1.72 8.60
C ARG A 200 -21.15 2.80 7.97
N ILE A 201 -20.24 2.42 7.12
CA ILE A 201 -19.27 3.30 6.48
C ILE A 201 -19.38 3.17 4.96
N PRO A 202 -19.74 4.22 4.21
CA PRO A 202 -19.84 4.15 2.75
C PRO A 202 -18.48 3.97 2.08
N THR A 203 -18.42 3.12 1.04
CA THR A 203 -17.18 2.85 0.29
C THR A 203 -16.87 3.87 -0.79
N ARG A 204 -17.83 4.73 -1.17
CA ARG A 204 -17.74 5.64 -2.32
C ARG A 204 -17.52 4.94 -3.67
N LEU A 205 -17.91 3.67 -3.78
CA LEU A 205 -17.77 2.90 -5.02
C LEU A 205 -18.58 3.52 -6.17
N SER A 206 -19.78 4.04 -5.88
CA SER A 206 -20.64 4.71 -6.86
C SER A 206 -19.95 5.93 -7.49
N ASP A 207 -19.28 6.76 -6.66
CA ASP A 207 -18.53 7.93 -7.15
C ASP A 207 -17.39 7.50 -8.09
N SER A 208 -16.66 6.47 -7.68
CA SER A 208 -15.54 5.92 -8.46
C SER A 208 -16.05 5.29 -9.78
N HIS A 209 -17.15 4.54 -9.73
CA HIS A 209 -17.76 3.92 -10.89
C HIS A 209 -18.26 4.95 -11.91
N HIS A 210 -18.81 6.07 -11.46
CA HIS A 210 -19.19 7.20 -12.32
C HIS A 210 -18.01 7.67 -13.18
N TRP A 211 -16.84 7.92 -12.58
CA TRP A 211 -15.66 8.36 -13.33
C TRP A 211 -15.12 7.29 -14.29
N LYS A 212 -15.21 6.01 -13.92
CA LYS A 212 -14.85 4.91 -14.82
C LYS A 212 -15.81 4.86 -16.02
N SER A 213 -17.11 5.01 -15.78
CA SER A 213 -18.12 5.01 -16.85
C SER A 213 -17.92 6.15 -17.85
N LEU A 214 -17.53 7.35 -17.38
CA LEU A 214 -17.18 8.46 -18.29
C LEU A 214 -16.00 8.12 -19.20
N ALA A 215 -14.99 7.40 -18.70
CA ALA A 215 -13.87 6.94 -19.52
C ALA A 215 -14.36 5.94 -20.60
N GLU A 216 -15.22 5.01 -20.24
CA GLU A 216 -15.78 4.02 -21.16
C GLU A 216 -16.69 4.65 -22.24
N VAL A 217 -17.45 5.67 -21.88
CA VAL A 217 -18.26 6.46 -22.84
C VAL A 217 -17.35 7.13 -23.87
N LEU A 218 -16.24 7.74 -23.44
CA LEU A 218 -15.28 8.33 -24.38
C LEU A 218 -14.60 7.28 -25.27
N GLN A 219 -14.27 6.12 -24.75
CA GLN A 219 -13.68 5.02 -25.53
C GLN A 219 -14.67 4.51 -26.59
N LYS A 220 -15.95 4.37 -26.25
CA LYS A 220 -17.01 3.97 -27.19
C LYS A 220 -17.28 5.03 -28.26
N LYS A 221 -17.25 6.31 -27.89
CA LYS A 221 -17.47 7.42 -28.83
C LYS A 221 -16.36 7.51 -29.89
N TYR A 222 -15.12 7.10 -29.55
CA TYR A 222 -13.96 7.17 -30.43
C TYR A 222 -13.26 5.80 -30.55
N PRO A 223 -13.90 4.73 -31.07
CA PRO A 223 -13.50 3.34 -30.87
C PRO A 223 -12.12 2.96 -31.41
N LYS A 224 -11.61 3.63 -32.45
CA LYS A 224 -10.27 3.37 -33.01
C LYS A 224 -9.29 4.52 -32.76
N ARG A 225 -9.77 5.75 -32.69
CA ARG A 225 -8.98 6.99 -32.63
C ARG A 225 -8.56 7.42 -31.23
N TRP A 226 -9.18 6.89 -30.16
CA TRP A 226 -8.89 7.37 -28.81
C TRP A 226 -7.44 7.11 -28.39
N LYS A 227 -6.78 6.05 -28.89
CA LYS A 227 -5.38 5.74 -28.61
C LYS A 227 -4.41 6.68 -29.34
N GLU A 228 -4.77 7.15 -30.51
CA GLU A 228 -3.95 8.01 -31.39
C GLU A 228 -4.09 9.48 -31.01
N ASN A 229 -5.25 9.90 -30.55
CA ASN A 229 -5.49 11.28 -30.13
C ASN A 229 -5.02 11.51 -28.69
N LYS A 230 -3.89 12.22 -28.53
CA LYS A 230 -3.27 12.49 -27.22
C LYS A 230 -4.21 13.18 -26.24
N ARG A 231 -5.12 14.08 -26.71
CA ARG A 231 -6.07 14.80 -25.81
C ARG A 231 -7.14 13.85 -25.27
N ILE A 232 -7.70 12.98 -26.14
CA ILE A 232 -8.71 12.00 -25.73
C ILE A 232 -8.08 10.96 -24.79
N LEU A 233 -6.90 10.44 -25.14
CA LEU A 233 -6.15 9.51 -24.32
C LEU A 233 -5.84 10.09 -22.93
N TYR A 234 -5.38 11.34 -22.86
CA TYR A 234 -5.12 12.03 -21.59
C TYR A 234 -6.41 12.13 -20.75
N ARG A 235 -7.55 12.48 -21.36
CA ARG A 235 -8.83 12.61 -20.66
C ARG A 235 -9.32 11.27 -20.11
N ILE A 236 -9.20 10.19 -20.89
CA ILE A 236 -9.53 8.83 -20.45
C ILE A 236 -8.64 8.42 -19.27
N HIS A 237 -7.32 8.64 -19.37
CA HIS A 237 -6.40 8.37 -18.27
C HIS A 237 -6.72 9.19 -17.02
N SER A 238 -7.08 10.46 -17.17
CA SER A 238 -7.50 11.33 -16.07
C SER A 238 -8.72 10.80 -15.34
N PHE A 239 -9.73 10.31 -16.06
CA PHE A 239 -10.93 9.72 -15.45
C PHE A 239 -10.63 8.41 -14.71
N HIS A 240 -9.84 7.51 -15.31
CA HIS A 240 -9.40 6.30 -14.62
C HIS A 240 -8.56 6.60 -13.38
N LEU A 241 -7.66 7.59 -13.46
CA LEU A 241 -6.85 8.02 -12.32
C LEU A 241 -7.74 8.57 -11.20
N LYS A 242 -8.74 9.40 -11.55
CA LYS A 242 -9.69 9.96 -10.56
C LYS A 242 -10.51 8.87 -9.88
N ALA A 243 -11.04 7.91 -10.65
CA ALA A 243 -11.73 6.74 -10.10
C ALA A 243 -10.85 5.98 -9.10
N LYS A 244 -9.61 5.70 -9.47
CA LYS A 244 -8.63 5.02 -8.61
C LYS A 244 -8.30 5.83 -7.35
N CYS A 245 -8.12 7.14 -7.46
CA CYS A 245 -7.83 8.01 -6.32
C CYS A 245 -8.98 8.06 -5.32
N ILE A 246 -10.24 8.05 -5.79
CA ILE A 246 -11.43 8.00 -4.92
C ILE A 246 -11.42 6.71 -4.09
N MET A 247 -11.18 5.54 -4.72
CA MET A 247 -11.14 4.26 -4.00
C MET A 247 -9.97 4.17 -3.02
N GLU A 248 -8.81 4.69 -3.39
CA GLU A 248 -7.65 4.72 -2.51
C GLU A 248 -7.87 5.63 -1.28
N ASP A 249 -8.46 6.82 -1.48
CA ASP A 249 -8.82 7.74 -0.40
C ASP A 249 -9.87 7.11 0.53
N SER A 250 -10.91 6.51 -0.06
CA SER A 250 -11.95 5.79 0.68
C SER A 250 -11.36 4.67 1.54
N ALA A 251 -10.53 3.80 0.95
CA ALA A 251 -9.93 2.69 1.67
C ALA A 251 -9.06 3.16 2.86
N ARG A 252 -8.33 4.26 2.71
CA ARG A 252 -7.53 4.86 3.79
C ARG A 252 -8.40 5.40 4.93
N LYS A 253 -9.51 6.07 4.59
CA LYS A 253 -10.45 6.60 5.56
C LYS A 253 -11.16 5.47 6.31
N ILE A 254 -11.63 4.46 5.58
CA ILE A 254 -12.23 3.26 6.18
C ILE A 254 -11.25 2.60 7.15
N GLY A 255 -9.98 2.41 6.75
CA GLY A 255 -8.97 1.83 7.63
C GLY A 255 -8.79 2.61 8.92
N LYS A 256 -8.83 3.95 8.87
CA LYS A 256 -8.78 4.79 10.05
C LYS A 256 -10.05 4.65 10.90
N TRP A 257 -11.21 4.78 10.30
CA TRP A 257 -12.49 4.73 11.04
C TRP A 257 -12.75 3.40 11.73
N VAL A 258 -12.39 2.28 11.09
CA VAL A 258 -12.49 0.95 11.71
C VAL A 258 -11.62 0.87 12.97
N VAL A 259 -10.42 1.41 12.93
CA VAL A 259 -9.53 1.46 14.11
C VAL A 259 -10.06 2.41 15.17
N ASP A 260 -10.62 3.55 14.79
CA ASP A 260 -11.24 4.49 15.73
C ASP A 260 -12.45 3.80 16.43
N ILE A 261 -13.32 3.08 15.70
CA ILE A 261 -14.45 2.31 16.26
C ILE A 261 -13.97 1.23 17.23
N ASP A 262 -12.94 0.47 16.86
CA ASP A 262 -12.38 -0.58 17.74
C ASP A 262 -11.93 0.00 19.08
N ARG A 263 -11.23 1.13 19.04
CA ARG A 263 -10.75 1.84 20.23
C ARG A 263 -11.88 2.45 21.07
N ASP A 264 -12.88 3.04 20.41
CA ASP A 264 -14.05 3.64 21.08
C ASP A 264 -14.90 2.59 21.79
N LEU A 265 -14.93 1.35 21.24
CA LEU A 265 -15.60 0.20 21.87
C LEU A 265 -14.71 -0.55 22.89
N GLY A 266 -13.50 -0.03 23.17
CA GLY A 266 -12.57 -0.63 24.14
C GLY A 266 -11.99 -1.98 23.70
N ALA A 267 -12.05 -2.29 22.39
CA ALA A 267 -11.50 -3.50 21.81
C ALA A 267 -10.04 -3.32 21.37
N ASN A 268 -9.36 -4.42 21.05
CA ASN A 268 -8.02 -4.39 20.51
C ASN A 268 -7.74 -5.47 19.46
N VAL A 269 -8.81 -6.13 18.97
CA VAL A 269 -8.76 -7.14 17.92
C VAL A 269 -9.73 -6.80 16.80
N ILE A 270 -9.24 -6.60 15.59
CA ILE A 270 -10.07 -6.39 14.40
C ILE A 270 -10.18 -7.70 13.64
N LYS A 271 -11.39 -8.23 13.50
CA LYS A 271 -11.69 -9.46 12.75
C LYS A 271 -12.15 -9.14 11.34
N LEU A 272 -11.42 -9.62 10.35
CA LEU A 272 -11.69 -9.43 8.92
C LEU A 272 -12.09 -10.76 8.29
N GLU A 273 -12.98 -10.71 7.31
CA GLU A 273 -13.30 -11.89 6.51
C GLU A 273 -12.12 -12.37 5.66
N ASN A 274 -11.93 -13.69 5.59
CA ASN A 274 -10.98 -14.29 4.66
C ASN A 274 -11.58 -14.39 3.25
N LEU A 275 -11.37 -13.37 2.45
CA LEU A 275 -11.90 -13.24 1.08
C LEU A 275 -10.91 -13.76 0.00
N ARG A 276 -9.99 -14.68 0.32
CA ARG A 276 -8.94 -15.14 -0.63
C ARG A 276 -9.49 -15.73 -1.90
N ASP A 277 -10.57 -16.50 -1.81
CA ASP A 277 -11.14 -17.24 -2.93
C ASP A 277 -12.24 -16.46 -3.67
N LEU A 278 -12.63 -15.29 -3.16
CA LEU A 278 -13.68 -14.48 -3.79
C LEU A 278 -13.36 -14.16 -5.27
N ILE A 279 -12.11 -13.86 -5.59
CA ILE A 279 -11.69 -13.52 -6.97
C ILE A 279 -11.80 -14.69 -7.93
N LYS A 280 -11.63 -15.95 -7.46
CA LYS A 280 -11.70 -17.12 -8.34
C LYS A 280 -13.09 -17.27 -8.96
N ASN A 281 -14.11 -16.96 -8.19
CA ASN A 281 -15.52 -17.10 -8.60
C ASN A 281 -16.08 -15.87 -9.32
N VAL A 282 -15.31 -14.75 -9.36
CA VAL A 282 -15.78 -13.49 -10.00
C VAL A 282 -15.85 -13.61 -11.53
N LYS A 283 -15.12 -14.53 -12.16
CA LYS A 283 -15.10 -14.68 -13.63
C LYS A 283 -16.46 -15.00 -14.21
N ASP A 284 -17.29 -15.71 -13.45
CA ASP A 284 -18.63 -16.19 -13.88
C ASP A 284 -19.74 -15.17 -13.64
N LEU A 285 -19.43 -14.04 -13.00
CA LEU A 285 -20.40 -12.99 -12.72
C LEU A 285 -20.64 -12.08 -13.94
N PRO A 286 -21.83 -11.45 -14.04
CA PRO A 286 -22.11 -10.44 -15.06
C PRO A 286 -21.02 -9.36 -15.09
N LYS A 287 -20.69 -8.89 -16.30
CA LYS A 287 -19.58 -7.95 -16.54
C LYS A 287 -19.64 -6.71 -15.63
N GLU A 288 -20.81 -6.10 -15.50
CA GLU A 288 -20.99 -4.88 -14.69
C GLU A 288 -20.67 -5.13 -13.21
N TYR A 289 -21.13 -6.25 -12.67
CA TYR A 289 -20.89 -6.64 -11.28
C TYR A 289 -19.40 -6.95 -11.04
N ARG A 290 -18.81 -7.70 -11.97
CA ARG A 290 -17.38 -8.00 -11.98
C ARG A 290 -16.52 -6.74 -12.01
N ASP A 291 -16.89 -5.76 -12.87
CA ASP A 291 -16.19 -4.48 -12.97
C ASP A 291 -16.26 -3.66 -11.69
N LYS A 292 -17.40 -3.67 -10.99
CA LYS A 292 -17.55 -3.02 -9.67
C LYS A 292 -16.68 -3.69 -8.61
N LEU A 293 -16.63 -5.04 -8.57
CA LEU A 293 -15.78 -5.78 -7.64
C LEU A 293 -14.28 -5.51 -7.86
N TYR A 294 -13.84 -5.47 -9.12
CA TYR A 294 -12.45 -5.11 -9.43
C TYR A 294 -12.12 -3.66 -9.05
N LEU A 295 -13.06 -2.74 -9.24
CA LEU A 295 -12.88 -1.34 -8.90
C LEU A 295 -12.79 -1.13 -7.39
N MET A 296 -13.63 -1.83 -6.63
CA MET A 296 -13.70 -1.76 -5.16
C MET A 296 -12.38 -2.14 -4.48
N GLN A 297 -11.64 -3.11 -5.05
CA GLN A 297 -10.36 -3.56 -4.50
C GLN A 297 -10.45 -3.89 -2.99
N TYR A 298 -11.39 -4.76 -2.59
CA TYR A 298 -11.65 -5.11 -1.17
C TYR A 298 -10.36 -5.44 -0.38
N ARG A 299 -9.36 -6.08 -1.01
CA ARG A 299 -8.04 -6.32 -0.40
C ARG A 299 -7.29 -5.05 -0.07
N ARG A 300 -7.56 -3.95 -0.78
CA ARG A 300 -6.97 -2.64 -0.50
C ARG A 300 -7.57 -2.05 0.78
N ILE A 301 -8.87 -2.25 0.98
CA ILE A 301 -9.57 -1.87 2.21
C ILE A 301 -8.99 -2.66 3.39
N GLN A 302 -8.92 -4.00 3.29
CA GLN A 302 -8.32 -4.86 4.31
C GLN A 302 -6.87 -4.46 4.62
N TYR A 303 -6.07 -4.16 3.61
CA TYR A 303 -4.70 -3.68 3.77
C TYR A 303 -4.62 -2.38 4.60
N TRP A 304 -5.49 -1.40 4.33
CA TRP A 304 -5.46 -0.15 5.08
C TRP A 304 -5.99 -0.32 6.50
N ILE A 305 -6.96 -1.19 6.72
CA ILE A 305 -7.40 -1.57 8.08
C ILE A 305 -6.22 -2.21 8.83
N GLU A 306 -5.56 -3.21 8.23
CA GLU A 306 -4.42 -3.89 8.83
C GLU A 306 -3.25 -2.93 9.11
N TRP A 307 -2.94 -2.03 8.17
CA TRP A 307 -1.88 -1.05 8.35
C TRP A 307 -2.17 -0.08 9.50
N GLN A 308 -3.40 0.44 9.56
CA GLN A 308 -3.83 1.32 10.65
C GLN A 308 -3.87 0.59 12.00
N ALA A 309 -4.40 -0.62 12.04
CA ALA A 309 -4.41 -1.46 13.22
C ALA A 309 -2.98 -1.65 13.78
N LYS A 310 -2.05 -2.08 12.94
CA LYS A 310 -0.64 -2.24 13.31
C LYS A 310 -0.02 -0.94 13.82
N LYS A 311 -0.33 0.19 13.17
CA LYS A 311 0.16 1.52 13.61
C LYS A 311 -0.25 1.85 15.04
N HIS A 312 -1.45 1.42 15.44
CA HIS A 312 -2.00 1.64 16.78
C HIS A 312 -1.79 0.47 17.74
N GLY A 313 -1.04 -0.56 17.33
CA GLY A 313 -0.74 -1.72 18.15
C GLY A 313 -1.90 -2.74 18.24
N LEU A 314 -2.94 -2.63 17.44
CA LEU A 314 -4.07 -3.55 17.45
C LEU A 314 -3.75 -4.85 16.71
N ILE A 315 -4.45 -5.92 17.07
CA ILE A 315 -4.34 -7.24 16.45
C ILE A 315 -5.34 -7.32 15.29
N VAL A 316 -4.94 -7.95 14.19
CA VAL A 316 -5.85 -8.25 13.08
C VAL A 316 -5.91 -9.77 12.87
N GLU A 317 -7.13 -10.30 12.91
CA GLU A 317 -7.43 -11.70 12.69
C GLU A 317 -8.27 -11.89 11.43
N TYR A 318 -8.00 -12.95 10.68
CA TYR A 318 -8.83 -13.33 9.54
C TYR A 318 -9.71 -14.52 9.93
N VAL A 319 -11.01 -14.37 9.74
CA VAL A 319 -12.01 -15.37 10.12
C VAL A 319 -12.72 -15.93 8.88
N PRO A 320 -13.28 -17.17 8.94
CA PRO A 320 -14.06 -17.71 7.83
C PRO A 320 -15.29 -16.87 7.52
N ALA A 321 -15.53 -16.58 6.22
CA ALA A 321 -16.65 -15.75 5.78
C ALA A 321 -17.97 -16.53 5.58
N PHE A 322 -17.89 -17.87 5.37
CA PHE A 322 -19.06 -18.67 4.97
C PHE A 322 -20.16 -18.70 6.05
N TYR A 323 -21.40 -18.55 5.60
CA TYR A 323 -22.62 -18.53 6.42
C TYR A 323 -22.70 -17.42 7.49
N SER A 324 -21.79 -16.42 7.48
CA SER A 324 -21.83 -15.32 8.45
C SER A 324 -23.14 -14.53 8.39
N SER A 325 -23.69 -14.31 7.21
CA SER A 325 -24.89 -13.48 6.99
C SER A 325 -26.23 -14.24 7.02
N VAL A 326 -26.21 -15.54 7.22
CA VAL A 326 -27.44 -16.36 7.17
C VAL A 326 -27.64 -17.27 8.38
N THR A 327 -26.70 -17.23 9.34
CA THR A 327 -26.77 -17.97 10.59
C THR A 327 -27.25 -17.06 11.70
N CYS A 328 -28.18 -17.49 12.51
CA CYS A 328 -28.66 -16.70 13.65
C CYS A 328 -27.57 -16.58 14.72
N PRO A 329 -27.16 -15.38 15.13
CA PRO A 329 -26.12 -15.22 16.15
C PRO A 329 -26.61 -15.62 17.55
N LYS A 330 -27.94 -15.73 17.78
CA LYS A 330 -28.51 -16.10 19.07
C LYS A 330 -28.64 -17.63 19.26
N CYS A 331 -29.04 -18.37 18.22
CA CYS A 331 -29.33 -19.81 18.36
C CYS A 331 -28.60 -20.70 17.36
N GLY A 332 -27.81 -20.16 16.44
CA GLY A 332 -27.04 -20.91 15.45
C GLY A 332 -27.84 -21.53 14.29
N LYS A 333 -29.17 -21.39 14.26
CA LYS A 333 -30.02 -21.92 13.19
C LYS A 333 -29.91 -21.04 11.93
N LYS A 334 -30.18 -21.65 10.77
CA LYS A 334 -30.26 -20.93 9.50
C LYS A 334 -31.46 -19.98 9.51
N MET A 335 -31.26 -18.74 9.12
CA MET A 335 -32.28 -17.71 9.01
C MET A 335 -32.91 -17.69 7.61
N LYS A 336 -34.12 -17.12 7.53
CA LYS A 336 -34.85 -16.91 6.28
C LYS A 336 -34.91 -15.41 5.94
N GLU A 337 -34.68 -15.08 4.69
CA GLU A 337 -34.87 -13.70 4.19
C GLU A 337 -36.36 -13.41 4.09
N THR A 338 -36.82 -12.38 4.80
CA THR A 338 -38.23 -11.94 4.86
C THR A 338 -38.48 -10.71 3.99
N SER A 339 -37.47 -9.87 3.82
CA SER A 339 -37.45 -8.77 2.87
C SER A 339 -36.01 -8.53 2.39
N HIS A 340 -35.81 -7.65 1.42
CA HIS A 340 -34.46 -7.39 0.86
C HIS A 340 -33.44 -7.11 1.98
N ARG A 341 -32.48 -8.01 2.15
CA ARG A 341 -31.38 -7.97 3.16
C ARG A 341 -31.85 -8.07 4.62
N TRP A 342 -33.13 -8.33 4.91
CA TRP A 342 -33.66 -8.52 6.25
C TRP A 342 -33.95 -9.99 6.51
N PHE A 343 -33.41 -10.54 7.57
CA PHE A 343 -33.47 -11.96 7.90
C PHE A 343 -34.17 -12.18 9.25
N SER A 344 -34.97 -13.22 9.32
CA SER A 344 -35.70 -13.66 10.52
C SER A 344 -35.37 -15.11 10.86
N CYS A 345 -35.32 -15.39 12.15
CA CYS A 345 -35.05 -16.72 12.72
C CYS A 345 -36.28 -17.26 13.45
N SER A 346 -36.42 -18.59 13.48
CA SER A 346 -37.45 -19.28 14.25
C SER A 346 -37.38 -19.04 15.77
N CYS A 347 -36.28 -18.48 16.30
CA CYS A 347 -36.19 -18.08 17.72
C CYS A 347 -36.69 -16.66 17.99
N GLY A 348 -37.25 -15.97 17.02
CA GLY A 348 -37.76 -14.60 17.13
C GLY A 348 -36.70 -13.50 16.87
N TYR A 349 -35.45 -13.87 16.64
CA TYR A 349 -34.43 -12.89 16.28
C TYR A 349 -34.53 -12.49 14.81
N GLU A 350 -34.50 -11.19 14.55
CA GLU A 350 -34.47 -10.65 13.19
C GLU A 350 -33.57 -9.43 13.09
N ASN A 351 -32.87 -9.28 11.98
CA ASN A 351 -32.00 -8.13 11.74
C ASN A 351 -31.58 -8.04 10.26
N ASP A 352 -30.89 -6.94 9.91
CA ASP A 352 -30.22 -6.75 8.64
C ASP A 352 -29.08 -7.75 8.43
N ARG A 353 -28.91 -8.22 7.22
CA ARG A 353 -27.93 -9.24 6.79
C ARG A 353 -26.50 -8.93 7.22
N ASP A 354 -26.06 -7.66 7.08
CA ASP A 354 -24.68 -7.28 7.35
C ASP A 354 -24.42 -7.11 8.84
N VAL A 355 -25.44 -6.73 9.61
CA VAL A 355 -25.37 -6.70 11.07
C VAL A 355 -25.28 -8.12 11.64
N ILE A 356 -26.06 -9.05 11.08
CA ILE A 356 -25.95 -10.49 11.40
C ILE A 356 -24.53 -11.00 11.09
N ALA A 357 -23.97 -10.59 9.95
CA ALA A 357 -22.62 -10.98 9.57
C ALA A 357 -21.56 -10.49 10.58
N VAL A 358 -21.63 -9.24 11.00
CA VAL A 358 -20.71 -8.67 12.00
C VAL A 358 -20.80 -9.43 13.33
N ALA A 359 -22.01 -9.69 13.85
CA ALA A 359 -22.19 -10.42 15.10
C ALA A 359 -21.60 -11.84 15.02
N ASN A 360 -21.84 -12.55 13.90
CA ASN A 360 -21.30 -13.88 13.69
C ASN A 360 -19.77 -13.90 13.48
N LEU A 361 -19.22 -12.95 12.73
CA LEU A 361 -17.78 -12.86 12.49
C LEU A 361 -17.02 -12.57 13.79
N ASN A 362 -17.59 -11.73 14.66
CA ASN A 362 -16.96 -11.42 15.94
C ASN A 362 -16.93 -12.63 16.87
N GLY A 363 -17.94 -13.48 16.85
CA GLY A 363 -17.99 -14.72 17.63
C GLY A 363 -17.08 -15.86 17.14
N ARG A 364 -16.45 -15.75 15.95
CA ARG A 364 -15.63 -16.80 15.35
C ARG A 364 -14.19 -16.77 15.83
N GLY A 365 -13.61 -17.98 15.97
CA GLY A 365 -12.18 -18.15 16.20
C GLY A 365 -11.35 -17.75 14.99
N SER A 366 -10.12 -17.24 15.24
CA SER A 366 -9.21 -16.82 14.19
C SER A 366 -8.69 -17.98 13.35
N LEU A 367 -8.61 -17.78 12.04
CA LEU A 367 -7.73 -18.56 11.17
C LEU A 367 -6.31 -18.04 11.39
N SER A 368 -5.33 -18.91 11.59
CA SER A 368 -3.97 -18.56 11.98
C SER A 368 -3.44 -17.21 11.42
N LEU A 369 -2.79 -16.41 12.26
CA LEU A 369 -2.21 -15.08 11.99
C LEU A 369 -1.24 -15.01 10.77
N SER A 370 -0.75 -16.17 10.29
CA SER A 370 0.14 -16.28 9.13
C SER A 370 -0.54 -16.08 7.77
N THR A 371 -1.85 -15.86 7.74
CA THR A 371 -2.64 -15.84 6.50
C THR A 371 -2.98 -14.44 5.99
N ALA A 372 -2.47 -13.38 6.63
CA ALA A 372 -2.57 -12.03 6.09
C ALA A 372 -2.06 -12.01 4.64
N PRO A 373 -2.84 -11.53 3.66
CA PRO A 373 -2.37 -11.45 2.29
C PRO A 373 -1.16 -10.52 2.28
N GLN A 374 0.05 -11.09 2.17
CA GLN A 374 1.20 -10.29 1.80
C GLN A 374 0.89 -9.68 0.46
N MET A 375 0.61 -8.39 0.43
CA MET A 375 0.50 -7.63 -0.81
C MET A 375 1.87 -7.56 -1.46
N ARG A 376 2.28 -8.67 -2.10
CA ARG A 376 3.41 -8.65 -3.02
C ARG A 376 3.00 -7.77 -4.19
N ASN A 377 3.59 -6.58 -4.21
CA ASN A 377 3.63 -5.69 -5.38
C ASN A 377 2.28 -5.40 -6.04
N VAL A 378 1.37 -4.72 -5.36
CA VAL A 378 0.42 -3.86 -6.05
C VAL A 378 1.20 -2.60 -6.42
N ASN A 379 1.92 -2.68 -7.54
CA ASN A 379 2.48 -1.48 -8.16
C ASN A 379 1.30 -0.58 -8.54
N PRO A 380 1.10 0.59 -7.91
CA PRO A 380 -0.01 1.48 -8.24
C PRO A 380 0.06 2.06 -9.66
N ASN A 381 1.08 1.68 -10.43
CA ASN A 381 1.38 2.19 -11.77
C ASN A 381 1.27 1.14 -12.89
N ARG A 382 0.60 0.00 -12.64
CA ARG A 382 0.23 -0.93 -13.71
C ARG A 382 -1.26 -0.89 -14.01
#